data_6aaac05ae37b4bd95cfebc988cda5a60
#
_entry.id   6aaac05ae37b4bd95cfebc988cda5a60
#
_cell.length_a   1.000
_cell.length_b   1.000
_cell.length_c   1.000
_cell.angle_alpha   90.00
_cell.angle_beta   90.00
_cell.angle_gamma   90.00
#
_symmetry.space_group_name_H-M   'P 1'
#
loop_
_entity.id
_entity.type
_entity.pdbx_description
1 polymer ?
#
loop_
_entity_poly.entity_id
_entity_poly.type
_entity_poly.pdbx_seq_one_letter_code
_entity_poly.pdbx_strand_id
1 'polypeptide(L)'
;VALAAALGADACEIYTDVPGVLSTDPRKVPDAQLMTTISCDEMLELASLGASVLHPRAVEIARNYGVNLVVRSSWSDAPGTRLTSRTARPISQSGLELGSPVDGAEEVNHQAVIALSHIPDQPGIAARLFETLSEAGINVDLIIQATHEGNSNDITFTVAETDLQS
;
A
#
# COMPACT_ATOMS: atom_id res chain seq x y z
N VAL A 1 -0.26 6.37 19.08
CA VAL A 1 -1.34 5.36 18.88
C VAL A 1 -1.30 4.31 19.97
N ALA A 2 -0.14 3.65 20.23
CA ALA A 2 -0.02 2.64 21.29
C ALA A 2 -0.43 3.18 22.69
N LEU A 3 -0.03 4.40 23.02
CA LEU A 3 -0.41 5.06 24.26
C LEU A 3 -1.94 5.28 24.32
N ALA A 4 -2.54 5.73 23.22
CA ALA A 4 -4.00 5.91 23.15
C ALA A 4 -4.75 4.58 23.34
N ALA A 5 -4.25 3.50 22.73
CA ALA A 5 -4.79 2.15 22.95
C ALA A 5 -4.69 1.73 24.43
N ALA A 6 -3.53 1.92 25.05
CA ALA A 6 -3.29 1.55 26.45
C ALA A 6 -4.16 2.35 27.44
N LEU A 7 -4.45 3.61 27.13
CA LEU A 7 -5.28 4.50 27.94
C LEU A 7 -6.79 4.34 27.68
N GLY A 8 -7.19 3.58 26.65
CA GLY A 8 -8.57 3.47 26.22
C GLY A 8 -9.13 4.83 25.75
N ALA A 9 -8.30 5.64 25.09
CA ALA A 9 -8.69 6.97 24.63
C ALA A 9 -9.78 6.90 23.56
N ASP A 10 -10.71 7.85 23.55
CA ASP A 10 -11.80 7.94 22.57
C ASP A 10 -11.27 8.19 21.14
N ALA A 11 -10.15 8.90 21.00
CA ALA A 11 -9.49 9.17 19.74
C ALA A 11 -7.99 9.40 19.93
N CYS A 12 -7.22 9.21 18.87
CA CYS A 12 -5.82 9.59 18.76
C CYS A 12 -5.67 10.53 17.58
N GLU A 13 -5.28 11.76 17.82
CA GLU A 13 -5.01 12.72 16.76
C GLU A 13 -3.51 12.82 16.51
N ILE A 14 -3.10 12.72 15.25
CA ILE A 14 -1.73 12.95 14.80
C ILE A 14 -1.70 14.24 13.99
N TYR A 15 -0.94 15.18 14.47
CA TYR A 15 -0.74 16.46 13.80
C TYR A 15 0.55 16.41 12.98
N THR A 16 0.46 16.80 11.71
CA THR A 16 1.55 16.76 10.74
C THR A 16 1.57 18.04 9.88
N ASP A 17 2.51 18.14 8.98
CA ASP A 17 2.66 19.27 8.04
C ASP A 17 1.73 19.21 6.82
N VAL A 18 1.02 18.09 6.62
CA VAL A 18 0.03 17.91 5.55
C VAL A 18 -1.39 17.97 6.08
N PRO A 19 -2.41 18.29 5.25
CA PRO A 19 -3.80 18.44 5.69
C PRO A 19 -4.45 17.13 6.14
N GLY A 20 -3.85 16.00 5.83
CA GLY A 20 -4.33 14.63 6.06
C GLY A 20 -3.78 13.69 5.02
N VAL A 21 -4.45 12.57 4.78
CA VAL A 21 -4.10 11.63 3.72
C VAL A 21 -4.69 12.11 2.40
N LEU A 22 -3.87 12.20 1.38
CA LEU A 22 -4.26 12.60 0.03
C LEU A 22 -4.35 11.38 -0.89
N SER A 23 -5.11 11.48 -1.96
CA SER A 23 -5.29 10.38 -2.93
C SER A 23 -4.01 9.99 -3.64
N THR A 24 -3.00 10.87 -3.67
CA THR A 24 -1.64 10.63 -4.18
C THR A 24 -0.70 11.73 -3.67
N ASP A 25 0.59 11.66 -4.03
CA ASP A 25 1.58 12.69 -3.69
C ASP A 25 1.26 14.03 -4.38
N PRO A 26 0.91 15.10 -3.64
CA PRO A 26 0.57 16.40 -4.22
C PRO A 26 1.75 17.09 -4.92
N ARG A 27 2.98 16.68 -4.65
CA ARG A 27 4.18 17.19 -5.34
C ARG A 27 4.26 16.70 -6.78
N LYS A 28 3.65 15.54 -7.07
CA LYS A 28 3.57 14.92 -8.40
C LYS A 28 2.25 15.23 -9.11
N VAL A 29 1.17 15.22 -8.36
CA VAL A 29 -0.19 15.50 -8.85
C VAL A 29 -0.79 16.64 -8.03
N PRO A 30 -0.72 17.88 -8.53
CA PRO A 30 -1.23 19.06 -7.79
C PRO A 30 -2.72 19.01 -7.42
N ASP A 31 -3.50 18.26 -8.19
CA ASP A 31 -4.95 18.08 -7.98
C ASP A 31 -5.29 16.90 -7.04
N ALA A 32 -4.31 16.37 -6.29
CA ALA A 32 -4.52 15.32 -5.31
C ALA A 32 -5.60 15.73 -4.30
N GLN A 33 -6.59 14.85 -4.09
CA GLN A 33 -7.75 15.12 -3.25
C GLN A 33 -7.52 14.67 -1.80
N LEU A 34 -7.98 15.48 -0.85
CA LEU A 34 -7.97 15.08 0.56
C LEU A 34 -9.02 14.00 0.82
N MET A 35 -8.58 12.87 1.34
CA MET A 35 -9.45 11.79 1.76
C MET A 35 -10.01 12.11 3.15
N THR A 36 -11.32 12.31 3.27
CA THR A 36 -11.95 12.59 4.57
C THR A 36 -11.97 11.37 5.47
N THR A 37 -12.07 10.19 4.87
CA THR A 37 -12.02 8.88 5.55
C THR A 37 -11.23 7.89 4.71
N ILE A 38 -10.50 7.03 5.38
CA ILE A 38 -9.78 5.90 4.77
C ILE A 38 -9.84 4.71 5.72
N SER A 39 -9.91 3.49 5.21
CA SER A 39 -9.80 2.31 6.06
C SER A 39 -8.35 2.08 6.50
N CYS A 40 -8.16 1.39 7.61
CA CYS A 40 -6.81 1.00 8.05
C CYS A 40 -6.11 0.10 7.03
N ASP A 41 -6.86 -0.75 6.33
CA ASP A 41 -6.28 -1.64 5.32
C ASP A 41 -5.79 -0.86 4.10
N GLU A 42 -6.59 0.06 3.55
CA GLU A 42 -6.18 0.96 2.46
C GLU A 42 -4.99 1.84 2.86
N MET A 43 -4.99 2.37 4.10
CA MET A 43 -3.87 3.16 4.60
C MET A 43 -2.59 2.34 4.76
N LEU A 44 -2.69 1.06 5.15
CA LEU A 44 -1.54 0.15 5.21
C LEU A 44 -0.94 -0.09 3.83
N GLU A 45 -1.77 -0.29 2.82
CA GLU A 45 -1.30 -0.42 1.42
C GLU A 45 -0.54 0.84 0.98
N LEU A 46 -1.14 2.02 1.14
CA LEU A 46 -0.49 3.29 0.80
C LEU A 46 0.82 3.50 1.58
N ALA A 47 0.83 3.22 2.88
CA ALA A 47 1.99 3.42 3.73
C ALA A 47 3.12 2.41 3.42
N SER A 48 2.80 1.19 3.00
CA SER A 48 3.79 0.18 2.61
C SER A 48 4.45 0.51 1.26
N LEU A 49 3.75 1.24 0.40
CA LEU A 49 4.25 1.64 -0.92
C LEU A 49 5.01 2.98 -0.91
N GLY A 50 5.02 3.71 0.20
CA GLY A 50 5.83 4.92 0.33
C GLY A 50 5.10 6.17 0.83
N ALA A 51 3.77 6.12 1.00
CA ALA A 51 3.02 7.23 1.58
C ALA A 51 3.49 7.52 3.01
N SER A 52 4.31 8.54 3.18
CA SER A 52 5.02 8.85 4.44
C SER A 52 4.17 9.59 5.48
N VAL A 53 2.85 9.73 5.28
CA VAL A 53 1.96 10.44 6.21
C VAL A 53 1.83 9.73 7.55
N LEU A 54 1.75 8.40 7.54
CA LEU A 54 1.69 7.56 8.72
C LEU A 54 2.64 6.37 8.60
N HIS A 55 3.31 6.06 9.69
CA HIS A 55 4.11 4.83 9.75
C HIS A 55 3.18 3.61 9.78
N PRO A 56 3.43 2.55 8.97
CA PRO A 56 2.57 1.35 8.89
C PRO A 56 2.24 0.75 10.26
N ARG A 57 3.23 0.66 11.15
CA ARG A 57 3.04 0.14 12.51
C ARG A 57 2.04 0.93 13.35
N ALA A 58 1.92 2.25 13.13
CA ALA A 58 0.91 3.07 13.82
C ALA A 58 -0.50 2.70 13.37
N VAL A 59 -0.66 2.45 12.06
CA VAL A 59 -1.93 2.03 11.46
C VAL A 59 -2.32 0.61 11.91
N GLU A 60 -1.36 -0.32 11.96
CA GLU A 60 -1.57 -1.68 12.49
C GLU A 60 -2.07 -1.66 13.94
N ILE A 61 -1.45 -0.84 14.80
CA ILE A 61 -1.88 -0.71 16.20
C ILE A 61 -3.30 -0.12 16.25
N ALA A 62 -3.60 0.91 15.45
CA ALA A 62 -4.94 1.48 15.40
C ALA A 62 -5.98 0.44 15.01
N ARG A 63 -5.68 -0.36 13.96
CA ARG A 63 -6.53 -1.46 13.49
C ARG A 63 -6.76 -2.52 14.54
N ASN A 64 -5.67 -3.03 15.14
CA ASN A 64 -5.72 -4.18 16.05
C ASN A 64 -6.39 -3.86 17.38
N TYR A 65 -6.27 -2.62 17.84
CA TYR A 65 -6.83 -2.17 19.13
C TYR A 65 -8.08 -1.29 18.97
N GLY A 66 -8.57 -1.08 17.75
CA GLY A 66 -9.78 -0.31 17.49
C GLY A 66 -9.67 1.17 17.85
N VAL A 67 -8.46 1.74 17.78
CA VAL A 67 -8.23 3.16 18.08
C VAL A 67 -8.75 4.03 16.94
N ASN A 68 -9.60 5.00 17.24
CA ASN A 68 -10.02 6.03 16.30
C ASN A 68 -8.84 6.95 16.02
N LEU A 69 -8.20 6.80 14.87
CA LEU A 69 -7.04 7.58 14.47
C LEU A 69 -7.48 8.69 13.51
N VAL A 70 -7.03 9.92 13.77
CA VAL A 70 -7.28 11.09 12.93
C VAL A 70 -5.96 11.76 12.60
N VAL A 71 -5.74 12.06 11.33
CA VAL A 71 -4.56 12.79 10.83
C VAL A 71 -4.99 14.20 10.47
N ARG A 72 -4.33 15.21 11.04
CA ARG A 72 -4.67 16.62 10.86
C ARG A 72 -3.43 17.46 10.59
N SER A 73 -3.64 18.63 10.00
CA SER A 73 -2.58 19.62 9.86
C SER A 73 -2.29 20.34 11.19
N SER A 74 -1.00 20.56 11.45
CA SER A 74 -0.56 21.44 12.54
C SER A 74 -0.83 22.93 12.26
N TRP A 75 -1.16 23.26 11.01
CA TRP A 75 -1.25 24.65 10.53
C TRP A 75 -2.69 25.11 10.27
N SER A 76 -3.68 24.23 10.42
CA SER A 76 -5.08 24.56 10.16
C SER A 76 -6.03 23.78 11.06
N ASP A 77 -7.25 24.32 11.23
CA ASP A 77 -8.33 23.68 11.99
C ASP A 77 -9.17 22.72 11.11
N ALA A 78 -8.70 22.37 9.92
CA ALA A 78 -9.38 21.44 9.04
C ALA A 78 -9.59 20.07 9.72
N PRO A 79 -10.69 19.36 9.43
CA PRO A 79 -11.04 18.09 10.09
C PRO A 79 -10.02 16.97 9.83
N GLY A 80 -9.24 17.06 8.76
CA GLY A 80 -8.24 16.06 8.40
C GLY A 80 -8.84 14.78 7.85
N THR A 81 -8.09 13.68 7.99
CA THR A 81 -8.49 12.33 7.55
C THR A 81 -8.72 11.43 8.76
N ARG A 82 -9.86 10.77 8.79
CA ARG A 82 -10.19 9.78 9.82
C ARG A 82 -9.91 8.37 9.30
N LEU A 83 -9.15 7.59 10.07
CA LEU A 83 -8.97 6.17 9.81
C LEU A 83 -10.08 5.36 10.49
N THR A 84 -10.68 4.45 9.73
CA THR A 84 -11.71 3.54 10.22
C THR A 84 -11.15 2.13 10.33
N SER A 85 -11.38 1.46 11.45
CA SER A 85 -10.94 0.07 11.65
C SER A 85 -11.76 -0.96 10.83
N ARG A 86 -12.82 -0.52 10.17
CA ARG A 86 -13.70 -1.37 9.36
C ARG A 86 -13.59 -1.02 7.89
N THR A 87 -13.44 -2.02 7.05
CA THR A 87 -13.71 -2.06 5.61
C THR A 87 -15.21 -1.85 5.30
N ALA A 88 -15.89 -1.00 6.02
CA ALA A 88 -17.30 -0.75 5.77
C ALA A 88 -17.44 0.50 4.91
N ARG A 89 -17.19 0.36 3.60
CA ARG A 89 -17.97 1.17 2.66
C ARG A 89 -19.44 0.83 2.91
N PRO A 90 -20.32 1.82 3.20
CA PRO A 90 -21.73 1.54 3.22
C PRO A 90 -22.08 1.02 1.82
N ILE A 91 -22.50 -0.24 1.74
CA ILE A 91 -23.14 -0.75 0.52
C ILE A 91 -24.31 0.19 0.29
N SER A 92 -24.18 1.06 -0.70
CA SER A 92 -25.27 1.93 -1.13
C SER A 92 -26.44 1.02 -1.45
N GLN A 93 -27.61 1.29 -0.84
CA GLN A 93 -28.84 0.50 -1.02
C GLN A 93 -29.35 0.47 -2.47
N SER A 94 -28.66 1.09 -3.40
CA SER A 94 -28.99 1.15 -4.82
C SER A 94 -28.34 0.08 -5.69
N GLY A 95 -27.65 -0.91 -5.12
CA GLY A 95 -27.21 -2.12 -5.86
C GLY A 95 -26.27 -1.91 -7.05
N LEU A 96 -25.86 -0.68 -7.32
CA LEU A 96 -24.88 -0.33 -8.34
C LEU A 96 -23.64 0.20 -7.61
N GLU A 97 -22.49 -0.41 -7.83
CA GLU A 97 -21.18 0.05 -7.39
C GLU A 97 -20.84 1.38 -8.09
N LEU A 98 -21.41 2.48 -7.61
CA LEU A 98 -21.11 3.84 -8.05
C LEU A 98 -20.05 4.50 -7.15
N GLY A 99 -19.18 3.71 -6.56
CA GLY A 99 -17.96 4.20 -5.95
C GLY A 99 -16.90 4.49 -7.02
N SER A 100 -15.98 5.41 -6.76
CA SER A 100 -14.79 5.56 -7.59
C SER A 100 -14.08 4.20 -7.62
N PRO A 101 -13.74 3.65 -8.79
CA PRO A 101 -13.06 2.35 -8.88
C PRO A 101 -11.63 2.41 -8.32
N VAL A 102 -11.09 3.61 -8.15
CA VAL A 102 -9.75 3.87 -7.58
C VAL A 102 -9.87 5.02 -6.59
N ASP A 103 -9.46 4.81 -5.35
CA ASP A 103 -9.51 5.81 -4.29
C ASP A 103 -8.17 6.52 -4.08
N GLY A 104 -7.07 5.86 -4.43
CA GLY A 104 -5.73 6.42 -4.32
C GLY A 104 -4.73 5.68 -5.17
N ALA A 105 -3.57 6.29 -5.36
CA ALA A 105 -2.43 5.71 -6.06
C ALA A 105 -1.13 6.16 -5.39
N GLU A 106 -0.16 5.26 -5.33
CA GLU A 106 1.18 5.55 -4.83
C GLU A 106 2.21 5.08 -5.85
N GLU A 107 3.31 5.80 -5.97
CA GLU A 107 4.40 5.50 -6.89
C GLU A 107 5.60 4.96 -6.13
N VAL A 108 6.05 3.77 -6.52
CA VAL A 108 7.28 3.17 -6.02
C VAL A 108 8.40 3.46 -7.00
N ASN A 109 9.47 4.11 -6.54
CA ASN A 109 10.64 4.45 -7.34
C ASN A 109 11.78 3.45 -7.07
N HIS A 110 12.80 3.49 -7.93
CA HIS A 110 14.01 2.67 -7.80
C HIS A 110 13.74 1.16 -7.85
N GLN A 111 12.80 0.77 -8.71
CA GLN A 111 12.50 -0.61 -9.03
C GLN A 111 13.12 -0.99 -10.38
N ALA A 112 13.71 -2.16 -10.42
CA ALA A 112 14.19 -2.78 -11.65
C ALA A 112 13.26 -3.92 -12.06
N VAL A 113 12.98 -4.02 -13.35
CA VAL A 113 12.16 -5.08 -13.94
C VAL A 113 13.07 -6.13 -14.57
N ILE A 114 12.94 -7.37 -14.15
CA ILE A 114 13.64 -8.52 -14.72
C ILE A 114 12.62 -9.38 -15.46
N ALA A 115 12.86 -9.63 -16.74
CA ALA A 115 12.01 -10.47 -17.58
C ALA A 115 12.80 -11.68 -18.09
N LEU A 116 12.28 -12.86 -17.81
CA LEU A 116 12.79 -14.14 -18.29
C LEU A 116 11.78 -14.68 -19.29
N SER A 117 12.20 -14.78 -20.55
CA SER A 117 11.32 -15.24 -21.63
C SER A 117 11.62 -16.67 -22.05
N HIS A 118 10.59 -17.36 -22.54
CA HIS A 118 10.68 -18.72 -23.09
C HIS A 118 11.19 -19.76 -22.07
N ILE A 119 10.83 -19.61 -20.81
CA ILE A 119 11.15 -20.60 -19.78
C ILE A 119 10.29 -21.86 -20.02
N PRO A 120 10.87 -23.07 -20.04
CA PRO A 120 10.10 -24.30 -20.16
C PRO A 120 9.02 -24.41 -19.07
N ASP A 121 7.79 -24.76 -19.45
CA ASP A 121 6.72 -24.98 -18.47
C ASP A 121 6.91 -26.35 -17.79
N GLN A 122 7.75 -26.36 -16.76
CA GLN A 122 8.04 -27.56 -15.98
C GLN A 122 7.85 -27.25 -14.49
N PRO A 123 7.23 -28.17 -13.74
CA PRO A 123 7.08 -28.02 -12.30
C PRO A 123 8.42 -27.76 -11.59
N GLY A 124 8.45 -26.75 -10.72
CA GLY A 124 9.61 -26.42 -9.91
C GLY A 124 10.59 -25.41 -10.50
N ILE A 125 10.48 -24.99 -11.76
CA ILE A 125 11.42 -24.00 -12.33
C ILE A 125 11.25 -22.64 -11.64
N ALA A 126 10.03 -22.14 -11.48
CA ALA A 126 9.77 -20.91 -10.76
C ALA A 126 10.21 -20.99 -9.29
N ALA A 127 9.97 -22.14 -8.64
CA ALA A 127 10.41 -22.35 -7.27
C ALA A 127 11.93 -22.23 -7.13
N ARG A 128 12.71 -22.86 -8.00
CA ARG A 128 14.18 -22.78 -8.00
C ARG A 128 14.67 -21.36 -8.27
N LEU A 129 14.01 -20.63 -9.18
CA LEU A 129 14.35 -19.23 -9.46
C LEU A 129 14.22 -18.38 -8.19
N PHE A 130 13.05 -18.42 -7.55
CA PHE A 130 12.80 -17.61 -6.36
C PHE A 130 13.54 -18.09 -5.12
N GLU A 131 13.84 -19.37 -5.01
CA GLU A 131 14.73 -19.92 -3.99
C GLU A 131 16.14 -19.33 -4.11
N THR A 132 16.71 -19.29 -5.32
CA THR A 132 18.02 -18.68 -5.58
C THR A 132 18.05 -17.19 -5.21
N LEU A 133 17.00 -16.44 -5.56
CA LEU A 133 16.89 -15.01 -5.19
C LEU A 133 16.78 -14.84 -3.67
N SER A 134 16.00 -15.69 -3.02
CA SER A 134 15.85 -15.69 -1.57
C SER A 134 17.16 -16.01 -0.84
N GLU A 135 17.93 -17.00 -1.31
CA GLU A 135 19.26 -17.34 -0.77
C GLU A 135 20.25 -16.19 -0.93
N ALA A 136 20.12 -15.40 -2.01
CA ALA A 136 20.91 -14.19 -2.23
C ALA A 136 20.41 -12.99 -1.40
N GLY A 137 19.30 -13.13 -0.66
CA GLY A 137 18.71 -12.07 0.15
C GLY A 137 17.99 -11.00 -0.69
N ILE A 138 17.65 -11.30 -1.94
CA ILE A 138 16.95 -10.39 -2.86
C ILE A 138 15.45 -10.49 -2.62
N ASN A 139 14.83 -9.35 -2.33
CA ASN A 139 13.38 -9.25 -2.16
C ASN A 139 12.70 -9.01 -3.52
N VAL A 140 11.60 -9.71 -3.76
CA VAL A 140 10.81 -9.60 -4.98
C VAL A 140 9.46 -9.00 -4.63
N ASP A 141 9.09 -7.88 -5.29
CA ASP A 141 7.85 -7.15 -4.95
C ASP A 141 6.66 -7.56 -5.81
N LEU A 142 6.84 -7.61 -7.14
CA LEU A 142 5.78 -7.98 -8.10
C LEU A 142 6.24 -9.15 -8.94
N ILE A 143 5.36 -10.13 -9.14
CA ILE A 143 5.60 -11.27 -10.03
C ILE A 143 4.45 -11.36 -11.01
N ILE A 144 4.78 -11.37 -12.31
CA ILE A 144 3.84 -11.58 -13.41
C ILE A 144 4.29 -12.81 -14.18
N GLN A 145 3.40 -13.76 -14.36
CA GLN A 145 3.64 -14.94 -15.20
C GLN A 145 2.66 -14.94 -16.37
N ALA A 146 3.18 -15.09 -17.58
CA ALA A 146 2.39 -15.27 -18.80
C ALA A 146 2.69 -16.63 -19.41
N THR A 147 1.64 -17.38 -19.72
CA THR A 147 1.74 -18.68 -20.38
C THR A 147 1.56 -18.52 -21.88
N HIS A 148 2.45 -19.09 -22.67
CA HIS A 148 2.38 -19.08 -24.12
C HIS A 148 1.98 -20.45 -24.70
N GLU A 149 1.45 -20.43 -25.92
CA GLU A 149 1.25 -21.66 -26.68
C GLU A 149 2.61 -22.31 -26.96
N GLY A 150 2.77 -23.59 -26.64
CA GLY A 150 4.02 -24.32 -26.89
C GLY A 150 4.82 -24.70 -25.63
N ASN A 151 4.18 -24.80 -24.48
CA ASN A 151 4.82 -25.25 -23.23
C ASN A 151 5.96 -24.35 -22.74
N SER A 152 5.85 -23.04 -22.95
CA SER A 152 6.77 -22.04 -22.43
C SER A 152 6.03 -20.95 -21.66
N ASN A 153 6.69 -20.40 -20.66
CA ASN A 153 6.21 -19.31 -19.83
C ASN A 153 7.19 -18.14 -19.87
N ASP A 154 6.66 -16.92 -19.71
CA ASP A 154 7.46 -15.76 -19.37
C ASP A 154 7.22 -15.44 -17.90
N ILE A 155 8.29 -15.17 -17.17
CA ILE A 155 8.24 -14.69 -15.78
C ILE A 155 8.87 -13.32 -15.73
N THR A 156 8.10 -12.34 -15.33
CA THR A 156 8.58 -10.97 -15.09
C THR A 156 8.41 -10.66 -13.61
N PHE A 157 9.42 -10.09 -13.00
CA PHE A 157 9.35 -9.68 -11.60
C PHE A 157 10.12 -8.39 -11.36
N THR A 158 9.82 -7.72 -10.25
CA THR A 158 10.50 -6.50 -9.84
C THR A 158 11.34 -6.73 -8.59
N VAL A 159 12.48 -6.06 -8.56
CA VAL A 159 13.40 -6.03 -7.43
C VAL A 159 13.85 -4.60 -7.18
N ALA A 160 14.39 -4.30 -6.01
CA ALA A 160 15.01 -3.00 -5.77
C ALA A 160 16.20 -2.81 -6.73
N GLU A 161 16.34 -1.60 -7.29
CA GLU A 161 17.44 -1.27 -8.22
C GLU A 161 18.83 -1.49 -7.61
N THR A 162 18.94 -1.36 -6.28
CA THR A 162 20.17 -1.64 -5.52
C THR A 162 20.60 -3.12 -5.58
N ASP A 163 19.67 -4.03 -5.81
CA ASP A 163 19.92 -5.47 -5.80
C ASP A 163 20.39 -5.99 -7.17
N LEU A 164 20.38 -5.13 -8.22
CA LEU A 164 20.89 -5.50 -9.55
C LEU A 164 22.39 -5.77 -9.61
N GLN A 165 23.15 -5.34 -8.61
CA GLN A 165 24.60 -5.48 -8.57
C GLN A 165 25.08 -6.61 -7.63
N SER A 166 24.13 -7.32 -7.06
CA SER A 166 24.36 -8.47 -6.20
C SER A 166 24.34 -9.77 -7.01
#